data_2c8bb5eb23e9a98ca7f0c80d9025d2cc
#
_entry.id   2c8bb5eb23e9a98ca7f0c80d9025d2cc
#
_cell.length_a   1.000
_cell.length_b   1.000
_cell.length_c   1.000
_cell.angle_alpha   90.00
_cell.angle_beta   90.00
_cell.angle_gamma   90.00
#
_symmetry.space_group_name_H-M   'P 1'
#
loop_
_entity.id
_entity.type
_entity.pdbx_description
1 polymer ?
#
loop_
_entity_poly.entity_id
_entity_poly.type
_entity_poly.pdbx_seq_one_letter_code
_entity_poly.pdbx_strand_id
1 'polypeptide(L)'
;MIFSDIGLNKNIQKAIKDLGFTEPTPIQQEAIPYLISEEKDLIALAQTGTGKTAAFGLPIIEKIEIDRRLPQTIILCPTRELCLQITKDMDSYAKYTKDLKITAVYGGANIQTQIRALNSGSQIIVGTPGRVIDLIKR
;
A
#
# COMPACT_ATOMS: atom_id res chain seq x y z
N MET A 1 -18.36 14.84 1.02
CA MET A 1 -18.03 13.42 0.83
C MET A 1 -17.26 12.92 2.03
N ILE A 2 -17.66 11.80 2.61
CA ILE A 2 -16.96 11.15 3.72
C ILE A 2 -16.39 9.82 3.25
N PHE A 3 -15.50 9.22 4.03
CA PHE A 3 -14.84 7.97 3.61
C PHE A 3 -15.80 6.80 3.37
N SER A 4 -16.93 6.75 4.06
CA SER A 4 -17.93 5.72 3.82
C SER A 4 -18.58 5.78 2.43
N ASP A 5 -18.43 6.90 1.72
CA ASP A 5 -19.06 7.13 0.42
C ASP A 5 -18.17 6.71 -0.77
N ILE A 6 -16.91 6.36 -0.54
CA ILE A 6 -15.94 6.19 -1.62
C ILE A 6 -15.62 4.73 -1.97
N GLY A 7 -16.37 3.79 -1.41
CA GLY A 7 -16.30 2.38 -1.84
C GLY A 7 -15.35 1.48 -1.06
N LEU A 8 -14.80 1.94 0.06
CA LEU A 8 -13.92 1.14 0.90
C LEU A 8 -14.71 0.20 1.82
N ASN A 9 -14.17 -0.99 2.08
CA ASN A 9 -14.80 -1.94 2.99
C ASN A 9 -14.72 -1.48 4.46
N LYS A 10 -15.49 -2.14 5.32
CA LYS A 10 -15.61 -1.75 6.73
C LYS A 10 -14.32 -1.87 7.51
N ASN A 11 -13.48 -2.85 7.20
CA ASN A 11 -12.20 -3.04 7.90
C ASN A 11 -11.24 -1.88 7.61
N ILE A 12 -11.18 -1.43 6.36
CA ILE A 12 -10.37 -0.28 5.97
C ILE A 12 -10.93 0.99 6.62
N GLN A 13 -12.25 1.19 6.56
CA GLN A 13 -12.88 2.36 7.19
C GLN A 13 -12.58 2.44 8.69
N LYS A 14 -12.61 1.30 9.39
CA LYS A 14 -12.28 1.23 10.82
C LYS A 14 -10.81 1.60 11.07
N ALA A 15 -9.90 1.10 10.25
CA ALA A 15 -8.48 1.40 10.38
C ALA A 15 -8.19 2.90 10.20
N ILE A 16 -8.75 3.53 9.17
CA ILE A 16 -8.52 4.96 8.94
C ILE A 16 -9.22 5.84 9.98
N LYS A 17 -10.34 5.39 10.53
CA LYS A 17 -10.97 6.08 11.65
C LYS A 17 -10.07 6.08 12.89
N ASP A 18 -9.41 4.96 13.18
CA ASP A 18 -8.44 4.88 14.28
C ASP A 18 -7.26 5.85 14.08
N LEU A 19 -6.93 6.16 12.82
CA LEU A 19 -5.88 7.14 12.49
C LEU A 19 -6.36 8.60 12.56
N GLY A 20 -7.64 8.82 12.86
CA GLY A 20 -8.20 10.17 12.92
C GLY A 20 -8.62 10.75 11.57
N PHE A 21 -8.70 9.94 10.53
CA PHE A 21 -9.15 10.40 9.22
C PHE A 21 -10.66 10.59 9.26
N THR A 22 -11.12 11.83 9.08
CA THR A 22 -12.54 12.16 9.10
C THR A 22 -13.12 12.36 7.71
N GLU A 23 -12.43 13.14 6.88
CA GLU A 23 -12.84 13.45 5.52
C GLU A 23 -11.70 13.16 4.54
N PRO A 24 -12.00 12.62 3.37
CA PRO A 24 -10.96 12.42 2.36
C PRO A 24 -10.45 13.76 1.81
N THR A 25 -9.14 13.83 1.58
CA THR A 25 -8.52 14.96 0.91
C THR A 25 -8.94 15.02 -0.57
N PRO A 26 -8.73 16.15 -1.28
CA PRO A 26 -9.11 16.23 -2.69
C PRO A 26 -8.52 15.12 -3.56
N ILE A 27 -7.23 14.80 -3.41
CA ILE A 27 -6.61 13.71 -4.19
C ILE A 27 -7.21 12.35 -3.85
N GLN A 28 -7.58 12.12 -2.58
CA GLN A 28 -8.24 10.88 -2.17
C GLN A 28 -9.64 10.76 -2.75
N GLN A 29 -10.40 11.86 -2.76
CA GLN A 29 -11.75 11.88 -3.32
C GLN A 29 -11.78 11.52 -4.81
N GLU A 30 -10.77 11.94 -5.55
CA GLU A 30 -10.69 11.67 -6.99
C GLU A 30 -10.06 10.30 -7.28
N ALA A 31 -8.96 9.97 -6.61
CA ALA A 31 -8.18 8.78 -6.93
C ALA A 31 -8.80 7.47 -6.41
N ILE A 32 -9.32 7.47 -5.18
CA ILE A 32 -9.79 6.24 -4.55
C ILE A 32 -10.96 5.60 -5.31
N PRO A 33 -12.06 6.34 -5.61
CA PRO A 33 -13.15 5.73 -6.37
C PRO A 33 -12.73 5.28 -7.76
N TYR A 34 -11.89 6.07 -8.43
CA TYR A 34 -11.38 5.73 -9.74
C TYR A 34 -10.59 4.41 -9.73
N LEU A 35 -9.65 4.27 -8.81
CA LEU A 35 -8.80 3.08 -8.72
C LEU A 35 -9.56 1.83 -8.27
N ILE A 36 -10.64 1.99 -7.53
CA ILE A 36 -11.50 0.86 -7.14
C ILE A 36 -12.36 0.39 -8.30
N SER A 37 -12.96 1.32 -9.05
CA SER A 37 -13.95 1.01 -10.07
C SER A 37 -13.39 0.74 -11.46
N GLU A 38 -12.22 1.32 -11.77
CA GLU A 38 -11.62 1.24 -13.10
C GLU A 38 -10.37 0.36 -13.10
N GLU A 39 -10.20 -0.43 -14.15
CA GLU A 39 -8.98 -1.22 -14.37
C GLU A 39 -8.06 -0.49 -15.35
N LYS A 40 -7.78 0.78 -15.05
CA LYS A 40 -6.98 1.67 -15.90
C LYS A 40 -5.86 2.31 -15.11
N ASP A 41 -4.81 2.68 -15.81
CA ASP A 41 -3.70 3.42 -15.23
C ASP A 41 -4.14 4.82 -14.82
N LEU A 42 -3.48 5.35 -13.79
CA LEU A 42 -3.72 6.69 -13.28
C LEU A 42 -2.38 7.40 -13.06
N ILE A 43 -2.27 8.60 -13.58
CA ILE A 43 -1.20 9.54 -13.22
C ILE A 43 -1.86 10.63 -12.39
N ALA A 44 -1.47 10.74 -11.13
CA ALA A 44 -2.02 11.72 -10.21
C ALA A 44 -0.90 12.57 -9.61
N LEU A 45 -1.05 13.87 -9.66
CA LEU A 45 -0.09 14.82 -9.13
C LEU A 45 -0.71 15.57 -7.96
N ALA A 46 0.01 15.57 -6.83
CA ALA A 46 -0.39 16.29 -5.64
C ALA A 46 0.85 16.70 -4.85
N GLN A 47 0.74 17.78 -4.09
CA GLN A 47 1.82 18.24 -3.23
C GLN A 47 2.03 17.29 -2.04
N THR A 48 3.20 17.36 -1.41
CA THR A 48 3.47 16.61 -0.17
C THR A 48 2.49 17.00 0.93
N GLY A 49 2.12 16.03 1.79
CA GLY A 49 1.21 16.26 2.88
C GLY A 49 -0.28 16.32 2.50
N THR A 50 -0.63 15.92 1.27
CA THR A 50 -2.02 15.93 0.79
C THR A 50 -2.72 14.57 0.86
N GLY A 51 -2.09 13.58 1.50
CA GLY A 51 -2.68 12.25 1.66
C GLY A 51 -2.49 11.33 0.45
N LYS A 52 -1.41 11.52 -0.32
CA LYS A 52 -1.12 10.67 -1.49
C LYS A 52 -0.98 9.20 -1.16
N THR A 53 -0.33 8.87 -0.05
CA THR A 53 -0.12 7.46 0.34
C THR A 53 -1.45 6.74 0.49
N ALA A 54 -2.41 7.32 1.18
CA ALA A 54 -3.74 6.74 1.31
C ALA A 54 -4.49 6.73 -0.03
N ALA A 55 -4.25 7.72 -0.88
CA ALA A 55 -4.93 7.81 -2.19
C ALA A 55 -4.65 6.59 -3.07
N PHE A 56 -3.43 6.01 -3.02
CA PHE A 56 -3.13 4.76 -3.71
C PHE A 56 -3.21 3.55 -2.79
N GLY A 57 -2.83 3.69 -1.53
CA GLY A 57 -2.73 2.58 -0.58
C GLY A 57 -4.06 1.96 -0.21
N LEU A 58 -5.07 2.76 0.01
CA LEU A 58 -6.40 2.25 0.37
C LEU A 58 -7.04 1.43 -0.77
N PRO A 59 -7.04 1.90 -2.02
CA PRO A 59 -7.52 1.08 -3.14
C PRO A 59 -6.72 -0.21 -3.34
N ILE A 60 -5.42 -0.18 -3.14
CA ILE A 60 -4.58 -1.38 -3.23
C ILE A 60 -5.07 -2.44 -2.25
N ILE A 61 -5.22 -2.07 -0.97
CA ILE A 61 -5.68 -3.00 0.06
C ILE A 61 -7.09 -3.52 -0.26
N GLU A 62 -7.97 -2.65 -0.75
CA GLU A 62 -9.34 -3.03 -1.13
C GLU A 62 -9.35 -4.14 -2.19
N LYS A 63 -8.41 -4.11 -3.14
CA LYS A 63 -8.35 -5.03 -4.26
C LYS A 63 -7.55 -6.31 -4.02
N ILE A 64 -6.85 -6.42 -2.89
CA ILE A 64 -6.03 -7.61 -2.61
C ILE A 64 -6.92 -8.84 -2.37
N GLU A 65 -6.58 -9.93 -3.03
CA GLU A 65 -7.15 -11.24 -2.76
C GLU A 65 -6.37 -11.89 -1.62
N ILE A 66 -6.94 -11.88 -0.42
CA ILE A 66 -6.24 -12.30 0.81
C ILE A 66 -5.78 -13.76 0.75
N ASP A 67 -6.59 -14.64 0.19
CA ASP A 67 -6.29 -16.08 0.12
C ASP A 67 -5.18 -16.41 -0.87
N ARG A 68 -4.86 -15.47 -1.74
CA ARG A 68 -3.79 -15.63 -2.73
C ARG A 68 -2.50 -15.07 -2.17
N ARG A 69 -1.67 -15.95 -1.64
CA ARG A 69 -0.42 -15.57 -0.95
C ARG A 69 0.76 -15.40 -1.90
N LEU A 70 0.54 -14.60 -2.93
CA LEU A 70 1.55 -14.20 -3.92
C LEU A 70 1.59 -12.69 -4.02
N PRO A 71 2.72 -12.11 -4.43
CA PRO A 71 2.78 -10.67 -4.68
C PRO A 71 1.75 -10.25 -5.73
N GLN A 72 0.91 -9.31 -5.36
CA GLN A 72 -0.15 -8.78 -6.23
C GLN A 72 0.09 -7.32 -6.57
N THR A 73 0.85 -6.61 -5.74
CA THR A 73 1.16 -5.19 -5.92
C THR A 73 2.60 -4.92 -5.49
N ILE A 74 3.29 -4.12 -6.29
CA ILE A 74 4.60 -3.57 -5.94
C ILE A 74 4.49 -2.05 -5.88
N ILE A 75 4.91 -1.46 -4.78
CA ILE A 75 5.03 -0.02 -4.61
C ILE A 75 6.52 0.34 -4.65
N LEU A 76 6.92 1.10 -5.66
CA LEU A 76 8.30 1.53 -5.80
C LEU A 76 8.50 2.92 -5.20
N CYS A 77 9.57 3.09 -4.45
CA CYS A 77 9.93 4.36 -3.83
C CYS A 77 11.45 4.57 -3.91
N PRO A 78 11.90 5.84 -4.00
CA PRO A 78 13.30 6.11 -4.33
C PRO A 78 14.29 5.89 -3.18
N THR A 79 13.82 5.93 -1.91
CA THR A 79 14.72 5.85 -0.75
C THR A 79 14.24 4.82 0.25
N ARG A 80 15.21 4.34 1.07
CA ARG A 80 14.91 3.44 2.20
C ARG A 80 13.92 4.08 3.19
N GLU A 81 14.14 5.35 3.52
CA GLU A 81 13.32 6.07 4.49
C GLU A 81 11.86 6.15 4.03
N LEU A 82 11.65 6.48 2.76
CA LEU A 82 10.31 6.54 2.18
C LEU A 82 9.69 5.14 2.10
N CYS A 83 10.48 4.13 1.76
CA CYS A 83 10.03 2.73 1.75
C CYS A 83 9.50 2.31 3.13
N LEU A 84 10.23 2.61 4.20
CA LEU A 84 9.82 2.27 5.57
C LEU A 84 8.59 3.07 5.98
N GLN A 85 8.51 4.35 5.60
CA GLN A 85 7.35 5.19 5.92
C GLN A 85 6.08 4.69 5.22
N ILE A 86 6.16 4.38 3.94
CA ILE A 86 5.02 3.85 3.18
C ILE A 86 4.57 2.51 3.77
N THR A 87 5.51 1.63 4.09
CA THR A 87 5.20 0.33 4.70
C THR A 87 4.47 0.49 6.02
N LYS A 88 4.92 1.40 6.86
CA LYS A 88 4.28 1.71 8.14
C LYS A 88 2.86 2.24 7.93
N ASP A 89 2.69 3.15 6.98
CA ASP A 89 1.37 3.70 6.66
C ASP A 89 0.43 2.59 6.15
N MET A 90 0.92 1.74 5.24
CA MET A 90 0.13 0.63 4.70
C MET A 90 -0.28 -0.36 5.79
N ASP A 91 0.63 -0.69 6.72
CA ASP A 91 0.31 -1.56 7.85
C ASP A 91 -0.80 -0.95 8.73
N SER A 92 -0.78 0.37 8.91
CA SER A 92 -1.83 1.08 9.67
C SER A 92 -3.18 0.99 8.97
N TYR A 93 -3.21 1.11 7.65
CA TYR A 93 -4.46 1.00 6.86
C TYR A 93 -4.99 -0.44 6.87
N ALA A 94 -4.11 -1.42 6.95
CA ALA A 94 -4.46 -2.84 6.94
C ALA A 94 -4.67 -3.43 8.34
N LYS A 95 -4.74 -2.60 9.37
CA LYS A 95 -4.80 -3.02 10.78
C LYS A 95 -5.87 -4.09 11.06
N TYR A 96 -7.02 -3.98 10.42
CA TYR A 96 -8.15 -4.89 10.60
C TYR A 96 -8.34 -5.86 9.42
N THR A 97 -7.42 -5.85 8.47
CA THR A 97 -7.43 -6.78 7.34
C THR A 97 -6.52 -7.96 7.67
N LYS A 98 -7.10 -9.02 8.21
CA LYS A 98 -6.35 -10.20 8.67
C LYS A 98 -5.69 -10.91 7.49
N ASP A 99 -4.52 -11.52 7.76
CA ASP A 99 -3.77 -12.33 6.80
C ASP A 99 -3.21 -11.56 5.61
N LEU A 100 -3.28 -10.24 5.63
CA LEU A 100 -2.58 -9.38 4.67
C LEU A 100 -1.15 -9.13 5.15
N LYS A 101 -0.19 -9.49 4.32
CA LYS A 101 1.22 -9.29 4.62
C LYS A 101 1.83 -8.28 3.66
N ILE A 102 2.43 -7.25 4.22
CA ILE A 102 3.11 -6.17 3.51
C ILE A 102 4.59 -6.28 3.83
N THR A 103 5.44 -6.39 2.82
CA THR A 103 6.88 -6.59 3.02
C THR A 103 7.66 -5.43 2.41
N ALA A 104 8.54 -4.83 3.20
CA ALA A 104 9.48 -3.82 2.74
C ALA A 104 10.78 -4.48 2.26
N VAL A 105 11.27 -4.08 1.08
CA VAL A 105 12.53 -4.55 0.53
C VAL A 105 13.38 -3.37 0.10
N TYR A 106 14.59 -3.24 0.66
CA TYR A 106 15.46 -2.07 0.45
C TYR A 106 16.92 -2.44 0.66
N GLY A 107 17.80 -1.67 0.06
CA GLY A 107 19.24 -1.84 0.19
C GLY A 107 19.76 -1.47 1.57
N GLY A 108 20.95 -1.98 1.92
CA GLY A 108 21.57 -1.71 3.22
C GLY A 108 21.11 -2.61 4.36
N ALA A 109 20.19 -3.52 4.11
CA ALA A 109 19.74 -4.52 5.05
C ALA A 109 20.02 -5.93 4.52
N ASN A 110 19.96 -6.95 5.38
CA ASN A 110 20.24 -8.32 4.99
C ASN A 110 19.21 -8.85 4.00
N ILE A 111 19.67 -9.20 2.80
CA ILE A 111 18.78 -9.69 1.73
C ILE A 111 18.13 -11.03 2.08
N GLN A 112 18.81 -11.91 2.82
CA GLN A 112 18.25 -13.21 3.18
C GLN A 112 17.03 -13.08 4.08
N THR A 113 17.02 -12.10 4.97
CA THR A 113 15.85 -11.77 5.81
C THR A 113 14.66 -11.38 4.94
N GLN A 114 14.91 -10.57 3.91
CA GLN A 114 13.86 -10.11 2.99
C GLN A 114 13.35 -11.27 2.12
N ILE A 115 14.23 -12.15 1.65
CA ILE A 115 13.84 -13.34 0.89
C ILE A 115 12.94 -14.24 1.72
N ARG A 116 13.29 -14.48 2.99
CA ARG A 116 12.46 -15.29 3.89
C ARG A 116 11.08 -14.67 4.11
N ALA A 117 11.03 -13.34 4.29
CA ALA A 117 9.76 -12.62 4.44
C ALA A 117 8.87 -12.79 3.20
N LEU A 118 9.45 -12.68 2.00
CA LEU A 118 8.73 -12.87 0.75
C LEU A 118 8.22 -14.31 0.59
N ASN A 119 9.06 -15.29 0.93
CA ASN A 119 8.71 -16.71 0.81
C ASN A 119 7.60 -17.14 1.78
N SER A 120 7.37 -16.39 2.85
CA SER A 120 6.28 -16.68 3.78
C SER A 120 4.90 -16.20 3.28
N GLY A 121 4.83 -15.59 2.10
CA GLY A 121 3.57 -15.23 1.44
C GLY A 121 3.18 -13.78 1.62
N SER A 122 3.76 -12.87 0.84
CA SER A 122 3.45 -11.43 0.88
C SER A 122 2.59 -11.05 -0.32
N GLN A 123 1.50 -10.33 -0.08
CA GLN A 123 0.64 -9.83 -1.15
C GLN A 123 1.06 -8.45 -1.65
N ILE A 124 1.65 -7.62 -0.80
CA ILE A 124 2.08 -6.26 -1.15
C ILE A 124 3.57 -6.13 -0.83
N ILE A 125 4.34 -5.65 -1.81
CA ILE A 125 5.77 -5.39 -1.65
C ILE A 125 5.98 -3.88 -1.79
N VAL A 126 6.68 -3.27 -0.83
CA VAL A 126 7.13 -1.89 -0.90
C VAL A 126 8.64 -1.92 -1.04
N GLY A 127 9.18 -1.39 -2.13
CA GLY A 127 10.59 -1.59 -2.40
C GLY A 127 11.31 -0.42 -3.06
N THR A 128 12.62 -0.36 -2.82
CA THR A 128 13.53 0.49 -3.59
C THR A 128 13.95 -0.25 -4.86
N PRO A 129 14.10 0.45 -6.00
CA PRO A 129 14.29 -0.22 -7.30
C PRO A 129 15.49 -1.17 -7.36
N GLY A 130 16.63 -0.78 -6.80
CA GLY A 130 17.83 -1.61 -6.84
C GLY A 130 17.65 -2.96 -6.14
N ARG A 131 17.04 -2.96 -4.96
CA ARG A 131 16.79 -4.20 -4.22
C ARG A 131 15.71 -5.05 -4.88
N VAL A 132 14.68 -4.44 -5.45
CA VAL A 132 13.65 -5.15 -6.21
C VAL A 132 14.27 -5.89 -7.41
N ILE A 133 15.12 -5.21 -8.17
CA ILE A 133 15.83 -5.81 -9.30
C ILE A 133 16.70 -6.99 -8.83
N ASP A 134 17.46 -6.82 -7.75
CA ASP A 134 18.31 -7.86 -7.19
C ASP A 134 17.49 -9.10 -6.79
N LEU A 135 16.34 -8.91 -6.17
CA LEU A 135 15.45 -10.00 -5.78
C LEU A 135 14.84 -10.73 -6.99
N ILE A 136 14.51 -10.01 -8.05
CA ILE A 136 13.97 -10.61 -9.29
C ILE A 136 15.02 -11.54 -9.94
N LYS A 137 16.30 -11.20 -9.84
CA LYS A 137 17.40 -11.98 -10.43
C LYS A 137 17.77 -13.24 -9.64
N ARG A 138 17.21 -13.44 -8.48
CA ARG A 138 17.54 -14.58 -7.59
C ARG A 138 16.56 -15.74 -7.65
#